data_d7976acd4a6e013cd1faf425517cf333
#
_entry.id   d7976acd4a6e013cd1faf425517cf333
#
_cell.length_a   1.000
_cell.length_b   1.000
_cell.length_c   1.000
_cell.angle_alpha   90.00
_cell.angle_beta   90.00
_cell.angle_gamma   90.00
#
_symmetry.space_group_name_H-M   'P 1'
#
loop_
_entity.id
_entity.type
_entity.pdbx_description
1 polymer ?
#
loop_
_entity_poly.entity_id
_entity_poly.type
_entity_poly.pdbx_seq_one_letter_code
_entity_poly.pdbx_strand_id
1 'polypeptide(L)'
;MKEYDYIVVGGGSAGCIVAARLVSEGNARVLLLEAGRDEYHPVLKMPAGYMKFLVSDRFLTMHQTEAQPQLNGRGVIVPQAKVLGGGSTVNAMVYMRGHKQDYADWNQALGDQGIDWSWEALLPHFTAIEDNDHLGAPNHGVGGPMKVSHLGHFSPLSRAYVKTLQGLGIPYTADFNSGNPSGVGFMQHTIDGQTRQRCSVVDAFINPLRHDARLTLVTGAQVEEVLFDGTCASGVRYRQDGQPQQARASREVILAAGAYQTPKLLMLSGIGPQEQLKQHGITVRHALPGVGKNLQDHYEVPVVASTRGAFGYYGQDRGWPMVKAGLQYLLFKSGPVTTTGVETCAFFDPLDFTATPTIQMFCVPTVYLDRDVMGADPGDGVTVNSLLLRPKATGEVTLRDNNASSLPVIDTQIFGHPDDLARTLAGFRFARQVLAAAPIREMVDQEIFPGAEVTSDDAISAHCRRMVKTGYHPVGTCRMGHDDDPLAVLHDDLRVRGVQRLRVVDASMMPNIISGNTNAVVMAVAHRAAELVLQSQIVEHKEAVYE
;
A
#
# COMPACT_ATOMS: atom_id res chain seq x y z
N MET A 1 -5.80 -0.43 35.29
CA MET A 1 -5.80 -0.46 33.82
C MET A 1 -6.29 0.89 33.32
N LYS A 2 -5.61 1.51 32.35
CA LYS A 2 -6.08 2.78 31.76
C LYS A 2 -7.25 2.48 30.82
N GLU A 3 -8.23 3.39 30.78
CA GLU A 3 -9.43 3.27 29.95
C GLU A 3 -9.49 4.42 28.95
N TYR A 4 -9.88 4.08 27.73
CA TYR A 4 -10.04 4.97 26.58
C TYR A 4 -11.41 4.73 25.93
N ASP A 5 -11.90 5.67 25.16
CA ASP A 5 -13.11 5.45 24.38
C ASP A 5 -12.82 4.49 23.23
N TYR A 6 -11.69 4.69 22.55
CA TYR A 6 -11.24 3.82 21.47
C TYR A 6 -9.77 3.42 21.65
N ILE A 7 -9.47 2.21 21.19
CA ILE A 7 -8.10 1.73 21.01
C ILE A 7 -7.89 1.44 19.53
N VAL A 8 -6.96 2.14 18.90
CA VAL A 8 -6.53 1.90 17.51
C VAL A 8 -5.21 1.15 17.51
N VAL A 9 -5.19 -0.02 16.92
CA VAL A 9 -4.04 -0.93 16.86
C VAL A 9 -3.38 -0.84 15.50
N GLY A 10 -2.20 -0.25 15.43
CA GLY A 10 -1.43 0.05 14.22
C GLY A 10 -1.49 1.53 13.87
N GLY A 11 -0.35 2.21 14.02
CA GLY A 11 -0.15 3.62 13.67
C GLY A 11 0.26 3.79 12.20
N GLY A 12 -0.28 2.97 11.29
CA GLY A 12 -0.09 3.08 9.85
C GLY A 12 -0.96 4.14 9.18
N SER A 13 -1.05 4.09 7.84
CA SER A 13 -1.83 5.06 7.05
C SER A 13 -3.28 5.17 7.51
N ALA A 14 -3.94 4.04 7.77
CA ALA A 14 -5.32 4.03 8.22
C ALA A 14 -5.47 4.43 9.69
N GLY A 15 -4.71 3.81 10.58
CA GLY A 15 -4.87 4.02 12.02
C GLY A 15 -4.60 5.45 12.45
N CYS A 16 -3.64 6.14 11.84
CA CYS A 16 -3.39 7.56 12.10
C CYS A 16 -4.59 8.44 11.75
N ILE A 17 -5.25 8.18 10.61
CA ILE A 17 -6.43 8.95 10.17
C ILE A 17 -7.63 8.68 11.06
N VAL A 18 -7.91 7.40 11.35
CA VAL A 18 -9.01 7.01 12.24
C VAL A 18 -8.82 7.65 13.61
N ALA A 19 -7.64 7.51 14.22
CA ALA A 19 -7.35 8.09 15.53
C ALA A 19 -7.52 9.62 15.53
N ALA A 20 -6.99 10.30 14.50
CA ALA A 20 -7.09 11.75 14.39
C ALA A 20 -8.55 12.22 14.29
N ARG A 21 -9.37 11.59 13.46
CA ARG A 21 -10.78 11.97 13.30
C ARG A 21 -11.60 11.68 14.56
N LEU A 22 -11.39 10.56 15.22
CA LEU A 22 -12.09 10.24 16.47
C LEU A 22 -11.76 11.25 17.58
N VAL A 23 -10.53 11.76 17.62
CA VAL A 23 -10.14 12.84 18.56
C VAL A 23 -10.77 14.17 18.15
N SER A 24 -10.63 14.57 16.89
CA SER A 24 -11.02 15.93 16.43
C SER A 24 -12.52 16.09 16.32
N GLU A 25 -13.21 15.11 15.73
CA GLU A 25 -14.65 15.19 15.41
C GLU A 25 -15.50 14.47 16.47
N GLY A 26 -15.01 13.35 17.00
CA GLY A 26 -15.69 12.55 18.01
C GLY A 26 -15.48 13.02 19.45
N ASN A 27 -14.59 13.97 19.68
CA ASN A 27 -14.17 14.42 21.00
C ASN A 27 -13.79 13.25 21.96
N ALA A 28 -13.26 12.17 21.39
CA ALA A 28 -13.01 10.91 22.10
C ALA A 28 -11.58 10.84 22.66
N ARG A 29 -11.40 10.08 23.75
CA ARG A 29 -10.09 9.69 24.26
C ARG A 29 -9.62 8.45 23.50
N VAL A 30 -8.57 8.59 22.70
CA VAL A 30 -8.06 7.57 21.81
C VAL A 30 -6.65 7.13 22.25
N LEU A 31 -6.45 5.82 22.35
CA LEU A 31 -5.13 5.20 22.44
C LEU A 31 -4.73 4.68 21.06
N LEU A 32 -3.66 5.24 20.49
CA LEU A 32 -3.04 4.76 19.26
C LEU A 32 -1.77 3.98 19.59
N LEU A 33 -1.75 2.68 19.26
CA LEU A 33 -0.64 1.76 19.49
C LEU A 33 0.10 1.47 18.19
N GLU A 34 1.43 1.64 18.18
CA GLU A 34 2.30 1.33 17.05
C GLU A 34 3.46 0.45 17.48
N ALA A 35 3.69 -0.66 16.77
CA ALA A 35 4.78 -1.59 17.06
C ALA A 35 6.16 -1.03 16.72
N GLY A 36 6.24 -0.19 15.70
CA GLY A 36 7.43 0.56 15.34
C GLY A 36 7.65 1.76 16.24
N ARG A 37 8.71 2.50 15.96
CA ARG A 37 9.05 3.72 16.73
C ARG A 37 8.51 4.97 16.04
N ASP A 38 8.31 6.03 16.80
CA ASP A 38 8.13 7.38 16.28
C ASP A 38 9.53 7.96 16.05
N GLU A 39 10.06 7.74 14.86
CA GLU A 39 11.43 8.11 14.54
C GLU A 39 11.46 9.07 13.35
N TYR A 40 11.93 10.27 13.61
CA TYR A 40 12.20 11.24 12.54
C TYR A 40 13.59 10.99 11.96
N HIS A 41 13.64 10.82 10.63
CA HIS A 41 14.89 10.77 9.90
C HIS A 41 14.85 11.75 8.72
N PRO A 42 15.74 12.77 8.65
CA PRO A 42 15.68 13.81 7.62
C PRO A 42 15.66 13.26 6.19
N VAL A 43 16.36 12.15 5.93
CA VAL A 43 16.41 11.51 4.60
C VAL A 43 15.04 10.93 4.19
N LEU A 44 14.18 10.51 5.14
CA LEU A 44 12.82 10.08 4.82
C LEU A 44 11.93 11.22 4.33
N LYS A 45 12.25 12.47 4.69
CA LYS A 45 11.53 13.65 4.20
C LYS A 45 11.92 14.03 2.78
N MET A 46 13.12 13.64 2.33
CA MET A 46 13.59 13.91 0.98
C MET A 46 12.99 12.88 0.01
N PRO A 47 12.39 13.29 -1.12
CA PRO A 47 11.80 12.35 -2.07
C PRO A 47 12.77 11.25 -2.53
N ALA A 48 13.99 11.58 -2.90
CA ALA A 48 15.02 10.59 -3.27
C ALA A 48 15.47 9.69 -2.10
N GLY A 49 15.16 10.06 -0.86
CA GLY A 49 15.70 9.39 0.31
C GLY A 49 15.09 8.02 0.61
N TYR A 50 13.88 7.74 0.15
CA TYR A 50 13.18 6.48 0.46
C TYR A 50 13.96 5.25 -0.03
N MET A 51 14.65 5.35 -1.16
CA MET A 51 15.44 4.26 -1.74
C MET A 51 16.48 3.70 -0.77
N LYS A 52 17.05 4.54 0.11
CA LYS A 52 18.04 4.10 1.11
C LYS A 52 17.44 3.23 2.20
N PHE A 53 16.15 3.31 2.41
CA PHE A 53 15.44 2.57 3.47
C PHE A 53 14.71 1.33 2.95
N LEU A 54 14.44 1.22 1.65
CA LEU A 54 13.88 -0.01 1.06
C LEU A 54 14.77 -1.23 1.30
N VAL A 55 16.06 -1.00 1.51
CA VAL A 55 17.07 -2.03 1.77
C VAL A 55 17.49 -2.12 3.24
N SER A 56 16.83 -1.38 4.15
CA SER A 56 17.16 -1.31 5.57
C SER A 56 16.06 -1.95 6.41
N ASP A 57 16.44 -2.71 7.43
CA ASP A 57 15.54 -3.26 8.44
C ASP A 57 15.19 -2.26 9.57
N ARG A 58 15.74 -1.05 9.51
CA ARG A 58 15.52 -0.01 10.53
C ARG A 58 14.03 0.38 10.64
N PHE A 59 13.34 0.52 9.50
CA PHE A 59 11.95 0.93 9.43
C PHE A 59 11.04 -0.12 8.81
N LEU A 60 11.60 -1.28 8.45
CA LEU A 60 10.89 -2.35 7.76
C LEU A 60 11.03 -3.67 8.52
N THR A 61 9.97 -4.43 8.52
CA THR A 61 10.02 -5.86 8.81
C THR A 61 10.14 -6.60 7.48
N MET A 62 11.19 -7.39 7.32
CA MET A 62 11.42 -8.20 6.13
C MET A 62 10.71 -9.55 6.32
N HIS A 63 9.52 -9.67 5.74
CA HIS A 63 8.86 -10.96 5.64
C HIS A 63 9.40 -11.71 4.43
N GLN A 64 9.38 -13.02 4.49
CA GLN A 64 9.63 -13.91 3.37
C GLN A 64 8.41 -14.80 3.18
N THR A 65 7.94 -14.90 1.94
CA THR A 65 6.85 -15.82 1.62
C THR A 65 7.31 -17.26 1.69
N GLU A 66 6.37 -18.17 1.83
CA GLU A 66 6.66 -19.60 1.64
C GLU A 66 7.19 -19.86 0.22
N ALA A 67 7.88 -20.98 0.07
CA ALA A 67 8.37 -21.43 -1.23
C ALA A 67 7.20 -21.67 -2.19
N GLN A 68 7.24 -20.99 -3.34
CA GLN A 68 6.16 -21.04 -4.34
C GLN A 68 6.49 -22.08 -5.42
N PRO A 69 5.72 -23.17 -5.57
CA PRO A 69 5.95 -24.14 -6.64
C PRO A 69 5.98 -23.49 -8.03
N GLN A 70 5.10 -22.51 -8.26
CA GLN A 70 5.00 -21.74 -9.50
C GLN A 70 6.25 -20.90 -9.79
N LEU A 71 7.06 -20.61 -8.78
CA LEU A 71 8.32 -19.87 -8.88
C LEU A 71 9.56 -20.80 -8.73
N ASN A 72 9.42 -22.07 -9.08
CA ASN A 72 10.47 -23.09 -8.96
C ASN A 72 11.00 -23.24 -7.52
N GLY A 73 10.13 -23.14 -6.53
CA GLY A 73 10.48 -23.26 -5.12
C GLY A 73 11.07 -21.97 -4.50
N ARG A 74 11.07 -20.84 -5.20
CA ARG A 74 11.54 -19.57 -4.66
C ARG A 74 10.47 -18.92 -3.78
N GLY A 75 10.87 -18.40 -2.62
CA GLY A 75 10.11 -17.42 -1.86
C GLY A 75 10.46 -15.99 -2.32
N VAL A 76 9.60 -15.03 -1.98
CA VAL A 76 9.76 -13.61 -2.31
C VAL A 76 9.88 -12.81 -1.00
N ILE A 77 10.79 -11.83 -0.95
CA ILE A 77 10.86 -10.91 0.18
C ILE A 77 9.74 -9.86 0.05
N VAL A 78 8.94 -9.71 1.12
CA VAL A 78 7.80 -8.78 1.18
C VAL A 78 7.96 -7.83 2.38
N PRO A 79 8.69 -6.72 2.22
CA PRO A 79 8.94 -5.78 3.29
C PRO A 79 7.66 -5.04 3.69
N GLN A 80 7.46 -4.85 4.99
CA GLN A 80 6.37 -4.05 5.54
C GLN A 80 6.90 -3.00 6.51
N ALA A 81 6.29 -1.82 6.50
CA ALA A 81 6.69 -0.74 7.39
C ALA A 81 6.46 -1.11 8.86
N LYS A 82 7.46 -0.79 9.72
CA LYS A 82 7.40 -0.88 11.17
C LYS A 82 7.88 0.43 11.78
N VAL A 83 7.07 1.46 11.59
CA VAL A 83 7.33 2.84 12.01
C VAL A 83 6.01 3.58 12.06
N LEU A 84 5.89 4.61 12.89
CA LEU A 84 4.72 5.48 12.92
C LEU A 84 4.46 6.08 11.53
N GLY A 85 3.19 6.07 11.09
CA GLY A 85 2.76 6.42 9.75
C GLY A 85 2.81 5.26 8.76
N GLY A 86 3.38 4.12 9.16
CA GLY A 86 3.40 2.89 8.35
C GLY A 86 3.97 3.12 6.95
N GLY A 87 3.30 2.55 5.94
CA GLY A 87 3.69 2.68 4.53
C GLY A 87 3.84 4.11 4.05
N SER A 88 3.03 5.07 4.53
CA SER A 88 3.12 6.48 4.12
C SER A 88 4.45 7.14 4.51
N THR A 89 5.14 6.61 5.54
CA THR A 89 6.44 7.13 6.00
C THR A 89 7.59 6.63 5.13
N VAL A 90 7.48 5.45 4.48
CA VAL A 90 8.60 4.80 3.79
C VAL A 90 8.39 4.56 2.29
N ASN A 91 7.17 4.68 1.76
CA ASN A 91 6.83 4.42 0.35
C ASN A 91 7.48 5.42 -0.64
N ALA A 92 7.29 5.16 -1.93
CA ALA A 92 7.71 6.06 -3.02
C ALA A 92 6.78 7.28 -3.20
N MET A 93 5.84 7.50 -2.29
CA MET A 93 4.91 8.65 -2.27
C MET A 93 3.93 8.72 -3.45
N VAL A 94 3.89 7.76 -4.34
CA VAL A 94 2.98 7.75 -5.48
C VAL A 94 1.53 7.85 -5.00
N TYR A 95 0.78 8.82 -5.55
CA TYR A 95 -0.62 9.06 -5.22
C TYR A 95 -1.52 8.55 -6.35
N MET A 96 -2.23 7.45 -6.09
CA MET A 96 -3.13 6.79 -7.03
C MET A 96 -4.43 6.40 -6.34
N ARG A 97 -5.56 6.63 -7.04
CA ARG A 97 -6.90 6.33 -6.52
C ARG A 97 -7.53 5.09 -7.14
N GLY A 98 -6.85 4.45 -8.11
CA GLY A 98 -7.38 3.29 -8.83
C GLY A 98 -8.42 3.65 -9.90
N HIS A 99 -9.06 2.63 -10.45
CA HIS A 99 -10.11 2.75 -11.45
C HIS A 99 -11.50 2.65 -10.79
N LYS A 100 -12.49 3.44 -11.25
CA LYS A 100 -13.86 3.39 -10.70
C LYS A 100 -14.49 1.99 -10.71
N GLN A 101 -14.09 1.13 -11.66
CA GLN A 101 -14.54 -0.26 -11.71
C GLN A 101 -14.10 -1.07 -10.48
N ASP A 102 -12.96 -0.76 -9.87
CA ASP A 102 -12.49 -1.46 -8.67
C ASP A 102 -13.50 -1.33 -7.52
N TYR A 103 -14.10 -0.16 -7.38
CA TYR A 103 -15.12 0.15 -6.37
C TYR A 103 -16.49 -0.42 -6.71
N ALA A 104 -16.84 -0.47 -7.99
CA ALA A 104 -18.03 -1.20 -8.45
C ALA A 104 -17.92 -2.69 -8.15
N ASP A 105 -16.73 -3.28 -8.36
CA ASP A 105 -16.44 -4.67 -8.02
C ASP A 105 -16.55 -4.92 -6.49
N TRP A 106 -16.21 -3.92 -5.65
CA TRP A 106 -16.41 -4.00 -4.20
C TRP A 106 -17.90 -4.04 -3.83
N ASN A 107 -18.73 -3.16 -4.41
CA ASN A 107 -20.18 -3.17 -4.19
C ASN A 107 -20.81 -4.49 -4.64
N GLN A 108 -20.38 -5.02 -5.78
CA GLN A 108 -20.81 -6.33 -6.25
C GLN A 108 -20.45 -7.44 -5.25
N ALA A 109 -19.27 -7.41 -4.65
CA ALA A 109 -18.86 -8.36 -3.61
C ALA A 109 -19.70 -8.24 -2.33
N LEU A 110 -20.33 -7.09 -2.08
CA LEU A 110 -21.26 -6.81 -1.00
C LEU A 110 -22.74 -7.13 -1.39
N GLY A 111 -23.00 -7.55 -2.64
CA GLY A 111 -24.33 -7.87 -3.13
C GLY A 111 -25.16 -6.63 -3.50
N ASP A 112 -24.52 -5.51 -3.79
CA ASP A 112 -25.13 -4.20 -4.12
C ASP A 112 -26.18 -3.72 -3.08
N GLN A 113 -26.00 -4.12 -1.83
CA GLN A 113 -26.85 -3.75 -0.69
C GLN A 113 -25.99 -3.21 0.46
N GLY A 114 -26.62 -2.41 1.33
CA GLY A 114 -25.95 -1.86 2.50
C GLY A 114 -25.16 -0.57 2.23
N ILE A 115 -23.97 -0.46 2.78
CA ILE A 115 -23.12 0.74 2.65
C ILE A 115 -22.49 0.78 1.26
N ASP A 116 -22.74 1.87 0.54
CA ASP A 116 -22.17 2.10 -0.80
C ASP A 116 -20.67 2.40 -0.74
N TRP A 117 -19.83 1.56 -1.34
CA TRP A 117 -18.38 1.74 -1.48
C TRP A 117 -17.98 2.13 -2.91
N SER A 118 -18.90 2.68 -3.71
CA SER A 118 -18.62 3.16 -5.07
C SER A 118 -17.57 4.28 -5.10
N TRP A 119 -17.08 4.56 -6.30
CA TRP A 119 -16.22 5.71 -6.55
C TRP A 119 -16.88 7.02 -6.08
N GLU A 120 -18.15 7.19 -6.39
CA GLU A 120 -18.95 8.37 -6.04
C GLU A 120 -19.06 8.55 -4.52
N ALA A 121 -19.20 7.46 -3.79
CA ALA A 121 -19.26 7.45 -2.34
C ALA A 121 -17.89 7.69 -1.67
N LEU A 122 -16.78 7.29 -2.30
CA LEU A 122 -15.43 7.52 -1.78
C LEU A 122 -14.80 8.85 -2.24
N LEU A 123 -15.25 9.43 -3.35
CA LEU A 123 -14.70 10.68 -3.88
C LEU A 123 -14.71 11.84 -2.85
N PRO A 124 -15.79 12.07 -2.06
CA PRO A 124 -15.77 13.08 -1.01
C PRO A 124 -14.66 12.86 0.04
N HIS A 125 -14.33 11.60 0.34
CA HIS A 125 -13.28 11.29 1.30
C HIS A 125 -11.88 11.49 0.70
N PHE A 126 -11.69 11.20 -0.58
CA PHE A 126 -10.45 11.54 -1.29
C PHE A 126 -10.23 13.05 -1.31
N THR A 127 -11.26 13.83 -1.67
CA THR A 127 -11.15 15.29 -1.78
C THR A 127 -11.00 15.98 -0.43
N ALA A 128 -11.65 15.46 0.62
CA ALA A 128 -11.55 16.02 1.97
C ALA A 128 -10.13 15.90 2.57
N ILE A 129 -9.39 14.84 2.25
CA ILE A 129 -8.03 14.66 2.76
C ILE A 129 -6.97 15.36 1.91
N GLU A 130 -7.26 15.67 0.65
CA GLU A 130 -6.30 16.16 -0.34
C GLU A 130 -6.12 17.69 -0.29
N ASP A 131 -4.86 18.11 -0.42
CA ASP A 131 -4.49 19.48 -0.79
C ASP A 131 -3.60 19.40 -2.04
N ASN A 132 -4.24 19.45 -3.21
CA ASN A 132 -3.60 19.35 -4.50
C ASN A 132 -3.18 20.74 -5.01
N ASP A 133 -1.92 20.90 -5.37
CA ASP A 133 -1.36 22.18 -5.80
C ASP A 133 -1.52 22.47 -7.32
N HIS A 134 -2.06 21.52 -8.09
CA HIS A 134 -2.20 21.64 -9.55
C HIS A 134 -3.59 21.36 -10.07
N LEU A 135 -4.33 20.44 -9.43
CA LEU A 135 -5.66 20.00 -9.86
C LEU A 135 -6.70 20.41 -8.82
N GLY A 136 -7.94 20.59 -9.25
CA GLY A 136 -9.02 21.05 -8.40
C GLY A 136 -10.34 20.31 -8.68
N ALA A 137 -11.44 20.87 -8.16
CA ALA A 137 -12.76 20.31 -8.32
C ALA A 137 -13.11 20.02 -9.80
N PRO A 138 -13.94 19.00 -10.08
CA PRO A 138 -14.69 18.19 -9.10
C PRO A 138 -13.93 17.03 -8.49
N ASN A 139 -12.81 16.59 -9.10
CA ASN A 139 -12.13 15.35 -8.72
C ASN A 139 -11.07 15.55 -7.63
N HIS A 140 -10.59 16.76 -7.41
CA HIS A 140 -9.49 17.04 -6.50
C HIS A 140 -9.87 18.03 -5.40
N GLY A 141 -9.28 17.81 -4.21
CA GLY A 141 -9.43 18.68 -3.06
C GLY A 141 -8.31 19.70 -2.94
N VAL A 142 -8.64 20.85 -2.34
CA VAL A 142 -7.70 21.91 -1.99
C VAL A 142 -7.91 22.27 -0.53
N GLY A 143 -6.80 22.41 0.21
CA GLY A 143 -6.85 22.77 1.63
C GLY A 143 -7.00 21.61 2.60
N GLY A 144 -7.03 20.36 2.13
CA GLY A 144 -6.98 19.19 3.00
C GLY A 144 -5.61 19.00 3.67
N PRO A 145 -5.48 18.08 4.63
CA PRO A 145 -4.24 17.88 5.37
C PRO A 145 -3.11 17.22 4.57
N MET A 146 -3.44 16.40 3.56
CA MET A 146 -2.47 15.63 2.76
C MET A 146 -2.04 16.42 1.54
N LYS A 147 -0.78 16.87 1.52
CA LYS A 147 -0.21 17.58 0.38
C LYS A 147 0.04 16.65 -0.79
N VAL A 148 -0.45 17.00 -1.97
CA VAL A 148 -0.28 16.25 -3.22
C VAL A 148 0.23 17.18 -4.30
N SER A 149 1.37 16.80 -4.93
CA SER A 149 2.00 17.61 -5.99
C SER A 149 2.70 16.76 -7.03
N HIS A 150 3.08 17.38 -8.13
CA HIS A 150 4.07 16.81 -9.05
C HIS A 150 5.48 16.89 -8.46
N LEU A 151 6.37 16.00 -8.91
CA LEU A 151 7.78 16.03 -8.54
C LEU A 151 8.45 17.33 -9.01
N GLY A 152 9.48 17.78 -8.30
CA GLY A 152 10.24 18.98 -8.67
C GLY A 152 11.27 18.77 -9.77
N HIS A 153 11.47 17.53 -10.21
CA HIS A 153 12.42 17.16 -11.25
C HIS A 153 11.98 15.90 -12.00
N PHE A 154 12.17 15.88 -13.31
CA PHE A 154 11.92 14.74 -14.19
C PHE A 154 13.14 14.47 -15.07
N SER A 155 13.57 13.23 -15.13
CA SER A 155 14.72 12.82 -15.94
C SER A 155 14.43 12.93 -17.45
N PRO A 156 15.47 13.07 -18.30
CA PRO A 156 15.31 12.94 -19.75
C PRO A 156 14.72 11.57 -20.16
N LEU A 157 15.07 10.48 -19.48
CA LEU A 157 14.53 9.14 -19.74
C LEU A 157 13.03 9.07 -19.49
N SER A 158 12.52 9.64 -18.38
CA SER A 158 11.09 9.67 -18.08
C SER A 158 10.31 10.48 -19.14
N ARG A 159 10.87 11.58 -19.61
CA ARG A 159 10.26 12.36 -20.71
C ARG A 159 10.23 11.59 -22.02
N ALA A 160 11.32 10.89 -22.35
CA ALA A 160 11.40 10.03 -23.53
C ALA A 160 10.41 8.86 -23.42
N TYR A 161 10.29 8.24 -22.25
CA TYR A 161 9.35 7.16 -21.98
C TYR A 161 7.90 7.57 -22.29
N VAL A 162 7.44 8.71 -21.77
CA VAL A 162 6.08 9.23 -22.04
C VAL A 162 5.86 9.42 -23.54
N LYS A 163 6.81 10.07 -24.24
CA LYS A 163 6.71 10.29 -25.69
C LYS A 163 6.73 8.99 -26.49
N THR A 164 7.52 8.01 -26.06
CA THR A 164 7.59 6.69 -26.70
C THR A 164 6.25 5.96 -26.62
N LEU A 165 5.64 5.95 -25.44
CA LEU A 165 4.33 5.30 -25.26
C LEU A 165 3.23 5.99 -26.05
N GLN A 166 3.24 7.34 -26.14
CA GLN A 166 2.33 8.05 -27.02
C GLN A 166 2.54 7.65 -28.50
N GLY A 167 3.78 7.52 -28.93
CA GLY A 167 4.13 7.04 -30.27
C GLY A 167 3.67 5.58 -30.54
N LEU A 168 3.56 4.77 -29.51
CA LEU A 168 3.02 3.40 -29.56
C LEU A 168 1.50 3.33 -29.43
N GLY A 169 0.80 4.47 -29.36
CA GLY A 169 -0.67 4.53 -29.35
C GLY A 169 -1.30 4.65 -27.96
N ILE A 170 -0.53 4.74 -26.88
CA ILE A 170 -1.08 5.00 -25.55
C ILE A 170 -1.40 6.50 -25.41
N PRO A 171 -2.64 6.91 -25.13
CA PRO A 171 -3.00 8.31 -25.03
C PRO A 171 -2.33 8.96 -23.80
N TYR A 172 -2.00 10.26 -23.92
CA TYR A 172 -1.53 11.02 -22.76
C TYR A 172 -2.68 11.28 -21.80
N THR A 173 -2.42 11.06 -20.50
CA THR A 173 -3.31 11.52 -19.43
C THR A 173 -2.58 12.50 -18.52
N ALA A 174 -3.25 13.61 -18.20
CA ALA A 174 -2.74 14.61 -17.26
C ALA A 174 -3.15 14.27 -15.82
N ASP A 175 -4.14 13.41 -15.65
CA ASP A 175 -4.73 13.05 -14.35
C ASP A 175 -5.04 11.55 -14.29
N PHE A 176 -4.30 10.84 -13.43
CA PHE A 176 -4.54 9.43 -13.14
C PHE A 176 -5.60 9.21 -12.05
N ASN A 177 -6.09 10.28 -11.42
CA ASN A 177 -6.89 10.23 -10.20
C ASN A 177 -8.36 10.68 -10.38
N SER A 178 -8.81 10.78 -11.64
CA SER A 178 -10.20 11.14 -12.00
C SER A 178 -11.18 9.96 -12.05
N GLY A 179 -10.76 8.76 -11.62
CA GLY A 179 -11.55 7.52 -11.69
C GLY A 179 -11.29 6.66 -12.93
N ASN A 180 -10.50 7.14 -13.88
CA ASN A 180 -9.98 6.36 -15.00
C ASN A 180 -8.50 6.68 -15.23
N PRO A 181 -7.57 5.83 -14.79
CA PRO A 181 -6.14 6.06 -14.94
C PRO A 181 -5.59 5.71 -16.33
N SER A 182 -6.43 5.25 -17.29
CA SER A 182 -5.97 4.81 -18.62
C SER A 182 -5.13 5.88 -19.33
N GLY A 183 -3.98 5.48 -19.85
CA GLY A 183 -3.06 6.38 -20.55
C GLY A 183 -1.66 6.40 -19.97
N VAL A 184 -0.81 7.31 -20.46
CA VAL A 184 0.55 7.55 -19.99
C VAL A 184 0.73 9.01 -19.56
N GLY A 185 1.49 9.24 -18.48
CA GLY A 185 1.71 10.61 -17.98
C GLY A 185 2.70 10.68 -16.83
N PHE A 186 2.75 11.86 -16.21
CA PHE A 186 3.54 12.15 -15.03
C PHE A 186 2.67 12.00 -13.78
N MET A 187 3.19 11.26 -12.80
CA MET A 187 2.44 10.95 -11.58
C MET A 187 2.47 12.11 -10.59
N GLN A 188 1.43 12.20 -9.77
CA GLN A 188 1.40 13.01 -8.56
C GLN A 188 1.86 12.18 -7.35
N HIS A 189 2.38 12.89 -6.34
CA HIS A 189 2.98 12.28 -5.16
C HIS A 189 2.52 12.98 -3.89
N THR A 190 2.50 12.26 -2.76
CA THR A 190 2.25 12.84 -1.44
C THR A 190 3.46 13.66 -0.96
N ILE A 191 3.66 14.78 -1.63
CA ILE A 191 4.78 15.72 -1.43
C ILE A 191 4.20 17.14 -1.30
N ASP A 192 4.72 17.90 -0.38
CA ASP A 192 4.46 19.32 -0.28
C ASP A 192 5.16 20.05 -1.45
N GLY A 193 4.39 20.71 -2.30
CA GLY A 193 4.87 21.38 -3.51
C GLY A 193 5.82 22.55 -3.24
N GLN A 194 5.80 23.16 -2.06
CA GLN A 194 6.67 24.28 -1.69
C GLN A 194 7.98 23.80 -1.05
N THR A 195 7.88 22.93 -0.05
CA THR A 195 9.05 22.43 0.67
C THR A 195 9.75 21.28 -0.02
N ARG A 196 9.09 20.64 -0.99
CA ARG A 196 9.55 19.44 -1.69
C ARG A 196 9.89 18.31 -0.73
N GLN A 197 9.11 18.18 0.33
CA GLN A 197 9.24 17.12 1.33
C GLN A 197 8.05 16.17 1.28
N ARG A 198 8.28 14.91 1.66
CA ARG A 198 7.23 13.93 1.91
C ARG A 198 6.19 14.52 2.85
N CYS A 199 4.92 14.37 2.50
CA CYS A 199 3.79 14.52 3.41
C CYS A 199 3.27 13.11 3.77
N SER A 200 3.63 12.62 4.94
CA SER A 200 3.10 11.36 5.47
C SER A 200 1.81 11.61 6.25
N VAL A 201 1.07 10.54 6.60
CA VAL A 201 -0.09 10.68 7.49
C VAL A 201 0.29 11.19 8.88
N VAL A 202 1.54 11.00 9.30
CA VAL A 202 2.05 11.59 10.56
C VAL A 202 2.09 13.10 10.45
N ASP A 203 2.58 13.63 9.32
CA ASP A 203 2.63 15.06 9.08
C ASP A 203 1.23 15.67 8.99
N ALA A 204 0.35 14.98 8.26
CA ALA A 204 -0.99 15.47 7.95
C ALA A 204 -1.96 15.37 9.13
N PHE A 205 -1.91 14.28 9.91
CA PHE A 205 -2.96 13.97 10.89
C PHE A 205 -2.47 13.87 12.33
N ILE A 206 -1.25 13.36 12.58
CA ILE A 206 -0.79 13.14 13.96
C ILE A 206 -0.06 14.36 14.51
N ASN A 207 0.82 14.98 13.74
CA ASN A 207 1.59 16.15 14.22
C ASN A 207 0.68 17.30 14.71
N PRO A 208 -0.44 17.62 14.07
CA PRO A 208 -1.38 18.64 14.58
C PRO A 208 -1.98 18.30 15.95
N LEU A 209 -2.05 17.00 16.28
CA LEU A 209 -2.69 16.51 17.51
C LEU A 209 -1.69 16.00 18.56
N ARG A 210 -0.38 16.17 18.34
CA ARG A 210 0.64 15.63 19.25
C ARG A 210 0.52 16.09 20.71
N HIS A 211 -0.06 17.25 20.93
CA HIS A 211 -0.22 17.83 22.26
C HIS A 211 -1.68 17.82 22.74
N ASP A 212 -2.58 17.18 21.99
CA ASP A 212 -3.96 17.02 22.42
C ASP A 212 -4.06 15.93 23.50
N ALA A 213 -4.56 16.29 24.66
CA ALA A 213 -4.65 15.39 25.82
C ALA A 213 -5.58 14.18 25.58
N ARG A 214 -6.43 14.25 24.55
CA ARG A 214 -7.33 13.15 24.16
C ARG A 214 -6.64 12.08 23.32
N LEU A 215 -5.50 12.40 22.67
CA LEU A 215 -4.68 11.41 21.95
C LEU A 215 -3.56 10.89 22.84
N THR A 216 -3.58 9.59 23.12
CA THR A 216 -2.45 8.90 23.72
C THR A 216 -1.75 8.08 22.65
N LEU A 217 -0.58 8.51 22.21
CA LEU A 217 0.26 7.78 21.26
C LEU A 217 1.31 6.96 22.00
N VAL A 218 1.34 5.64 21.75
CA VAL A 218 2.33 4.71 22.34
C VAL A 218 3.02 3.95 21.20
N THR A 219 4.31 4.16 21.04
CA THR A 219 5.16 3.50 20.05
C THR A 219 6.08 2.46 20.70
N GLY A 220 6.67 1.55 19.91
CA GLY A 220 7.35 0.36 20.46
C GLY A 220 6.37 -0.60 21.13
N ALA A 221 5.08 -0.52 20.79
CA ALA A 221 3.98 -1.23 21.44
C ALA A 221 3.47 -2.36 20.53
N GLN A 222 3.95 -3.57 20.75
CA GLN A 222 3.50 -4.77 20.05
C GLN A 222 2.21 -5.29 20.71
N VAL A 223 1.08 -5.17 20.04
CA VAL A 223 -0.18 -5.78 20.50
C VAL A 223 -0.10 -7.30 20.32
N GLU A 224 -0.46 -8.04 21.36
CA GLU A 224 -0.38 -9.49 21.43
C GLU A 224 -1.74 -10.14 21.20
N GLU A 225 -2.80 -9.56 21.76
CA GLU A 225 -4.18 -10.03 21.57
C GLU A 225 -5.21 -8.95 21.88
N VAL A 226 -6.41 -9.13 21.34
CA VAL A 226 -7.62 -8.41 21.74
C VAL A 226 -8.25 -9.11 22.93
N LEU A 227 -8.64 -8.35 23.96
CA LEU A 227 -9.31 -8.83 25.15
C LEU A 227 -10.83 -8.79 24.95
N PHE A 228 -11.54 -9.75 25.52
CA PHE A 228 -12.98 -9.88 25.38
C PHE A 228 -13.68 -10.10 26.71
N ASP A 229 -14.86 -9.49 26.84
CA ASP A 229 -15.86 -9.80 27.85
C ASP A 229 -17.02 -10.52 27.11
N GLY A 230 -17.06 -11.86 27.16
CA GLY A 230 -17.93 -12.66 26.29
C GLY A 230 -17.56 -12.55 24.82
N THR A 231 -18.49 -12.08 23.97
CA THR A 231 -18.27 -11.79 22.54
C THR A 231 -17.89 -10.35 22.26
N CYS A 232 -17.82 -9.50 23.29
CA CYS A 232 -17.57 -8.07 23.16
C CYS A 232 -16.08 -7.77 23.36
N ALA A 233 -15.43 -7.11 22.39
CA ALA A 233 -14.07 -6.64 22.55
C ALA A 233 -14.02 -5.55 23.63
N SER A 234 -13.15 -5.72 24.63
CA SER A 234 -13.07 -4.87 25.82
C SER A 234 -11.72 -4.18 25.98
N GLY A 235 -10.74 -4.50 25.15
CA GLY A 235 -9.42 -3.89 25.22
C GLY A 235 -8.34 -4.69 24.50
N VAL A 236 -7.09 -4.43 24.83
CA VAL A 236 -5.94 -5.13 24.25
C VAL A 236 -4.88 -5.43 25.30
N ARG A 237 -4.15 -6.55 25.10
CA ARG A 237 -2.86 -6.81 25.72
C ARG A 237 -1.75 -6.50 24.75
N TYR A 238 -0.75 -5.76 25.20
CA TYR A 238 0.40 -5.39 24.39
C TYR A 238 1.68 -5.39 25.20
N ARG A 239 2.79 -5.43 24.53
CA ARG A 239 4.12 -5.31 25.12
C ARG A 239 4.77 -4.02 24.65
N GLN A 240 5.15 -3.16 25.60
CA GLN A 240 5.88 -1.94 25.32
C GLN A 240 7.30 -2.08 25.86
N ASP A 241 8.30 -1.93 24.99
CA ASP A 241 9.72 -2.08 25.33
C ASP A 241 10.01 -3.36 26.17
N GLY A 242 9.33 -4.46 25.82
CA GLY A 242 9.44 -5.75 26.49
C GLY A 242 8.56 -5.92 27.73
N GLN A 243 7.91 -4.88 28.23
CA GLN A 243 7.05 -4.94 29.41
C GLN A 243 5.57 -5.17 29.06
N PRO A 244 4.89 -6.15 29.70
CA PRO A 244 3.48 -6.39 29.45
C PRO A 244 2.60 -5.25 29.95
N GLN A 245 1.63 -4.87 29.14
CA GLN A 245 0.67 -3.80 29.40
C GLN A 245 -0.74 -4.25 28.98
N GLN A 246 -1.76 -3.59 29.54
CA GLN A 246 -3.15 -3.75 29.12
C GLN A 246 -3.85 -2.40 29.11
N ALA A 247 -4.76 -2.23 28.16
CA ALA A 247 -5.66 -1.07 28.08
C ALA A 247 -7.10 -1.53 27.81
N ARG A 248 -8.10 -0.81 28.33
CA ARG A 248 -9.53 -1.05 28.08
C ARG A 248 -10.08 -0.01 27.12
N ALA A 249 -10.99 -0.47 26.25
CA ALA A 249 -11.82 0.36 25.40
C ALA A 249 -13.26 0.36 25.91
N SER A 250 -13.83 1.52 26.18
CA SER A 250 -15.24 1.62 26.59
C SER A 250 -16.20 1.52 25.39
N ARG A 251 -15.73 1.85 24.17
CA ARG A 251 -16.52 1.83 22.93
C ARG A 251 -16.04 0.74 21.99
N GLU A 252 -14.95 0.95 21.25
CA GLU A 252 -14.47 -0.02 20.26
C GLU A 252 -12.95 -0.20 20.27
N VAL A 253 -12.51 -1.39 19.85
CA VAL A 253 -11.14 -1.69 19.39
C VAL A 253 -11.13 -1.70 17.87
N ILE A 254 -10.19 -0.96 17.26
CA ILE A 254 -10.07 -0.82 15.80
C ILE A 254 -8.69 -1.35 15.39
N LEU A 255 -8.67 -2.43 14.59
CA LEU A 255 -7.45 -3.02 14.06
C LEU A 255 -7.07 -2.33 12.75
N ALA A 256 -5.84 -1.83 12.67
CA ALA A 256 -5.26 -1.13 11.53
C ALA A 256 -3.78 -1.54 11.31
N ALA A 257 -3.46 -2.80 11.60
CA ALA A 257 -2.08 -3.31 11.59
C ALA A 257 -1.61 -3.81 10.21
N GLY A 258 -2.45 -3.68 9.17
CA GLY A 258 -2.14 -4.04 7.77
C GLY A 258 -2.38 -5.50 7.44
N ALA A 259 -2.32 -5.81 6.13
CA ALA A 259 -2.79 -7.07 5.57
C ALA A 259 -2.09 -8.34 6.09
N TYR A 260 -0.91 -8.23 6.70
CA TYR A 260 -0.23 -9.39 7.30
C TYR A 260 -0.45 -9.49 8.81
N GLN A 261 -0.48 -8.37 9.52
CA GLN A 261 -0.53 -8.39 10.98
C GLN A 261 -1.97 -8.41 11.51
N THR A 262 -2.92 -7.79 10.82
CA THR A 262 -4.33 -7.78 11.26
C THR A 262 -4.95 -9.17 11.30
N PRO A 263 -4.86 -10.02 10.24
CA PRO A 263 -5.37 -11.39 10.35
C PRO A 263 -4.63 -12.22 11.39
N LYS A 264 -3.32 -12.05 11.52
CA LYS A 264 -2.52 -12.71 12.57
C LYS A 264 -3.04 -12.34 13.96
N LEU A 265 -3.31 -11.06 14.22
CA LEU A 265 -3.79 -10.59 15.51
C LEU A 265 -5.21 -11.12 15.81
N LEU A 266 -6.10 -11.18 14.82
CA LEU A 266 -7.40 -11.83 14.96
C LEU A 266 -7.25 -13.30 15.36
N MET A 267 -6.39 -14.04 14.67
CA MET A 267 -6.14 -15.46 14.97
C MET A 267 -5.55 -15.66 16.38
N LEU A 268 -4.55 -14.87 16.76
CA LEU A 268 -3.99 -14.91 18.12
C LEU A 268 -5.03 -14.56 19.20
N SER A 269 -6.06 -13.79 18.84
CA SER A 269 -7.18 -13.45 19.72
C SER A 269 -8.30 -14.50 19.72
N GLY A 270 -8.12 -15.63 19.02
CA GLY A 270 -9.08 -16.73 18.95
C GLY A 270 -10.16 -16.55 17.89
N ILE A 271 -9.99 -15.63 16.92
CA ILE A 271 -10.92 -15.37 15.82
C ILE A 271 -10.27 -15.79 14.52
N GLY A 272 -10.78 -16.84 13.86
CA GLY A 272 -10.16 -17.32 12.61
C GLY A 272 -10.56 -18.74 12.25
N PRO A 273 -9.81 -19.37 11.30
CA PRO A 273 -10.04 -20.76 10.91
C PRO A 273 -9.86 -21.72 12.09
N GLN A 274 -10.95 -22.39 12.50
CA GLN A 274 -11.02 -23.19 13.73
C GLN A 274 -9.90 -24.23 13.84
N GLU A 275 -9.63 -24.96 12.76
CA GLU A 275 -8.63 -26.03 12.77
C GLU A 275 -7.20 -25.46 12.96
N GLN A 276 -6.89 -24.33 12.34
CA GLN A 276 -5.59 -23.68 12.52
C GLN A 276 -5.42 -23.19 13.96
N LEU A 277 -6.44 -22.57 14.55
CA LEU A 277 -6.40 -22.11 15.94
C LEU A 277 -6.13 -23.28 16.90
N LYS A 278 -6.84 -24.40 16.72
CA LYS A 278 -6.62 -25.63 17.51
C LYS A 278 -5.22 -26.19 17.36
N GLN A 279 -4.67 -26.23 16.13
CA GLN A 279 -3.30 -26.70 15.85
C GLN A 279 -2.24 -25.94 16.65
N HIS A 280 -2.45 -24.63 16.85
CA HIS A 280 -1.55 -23.78 17.62
C HIS A 280 -1.92 -23.66 19.12
N GLY A 281 -2.88 -24.47 19.62
CA GLY A 281 -3.31 -24.44 21.01
C GLY A 281 -4.05 -23.17 21.41
N ILE A 282 -4.64 -22.44 20.45
CA ILE A 282 -5.39 -21.20 20.69
C ILE A 282 -6.86 -21.56 20.90
N THR A 283 -7.44 -21.06 21.99
CA THR A 283 -8.88 -21.23 22.28
C THR A 283 -9.72 -20.53 21.22
N VAL A 284 -10.59 -21.28 20.55
CA VAL A 284 -11.50 -20.72 19.53
C VAL A 284 -12.60 -19.91 20.24
N ARG A 285 -12.60 -18.61 20.03
CA ARG A 285 -13.67 -17.69 20.48
C ARG A 285 -14.77 -17.61 19.44
N HIS A 286 -14.36 -17.40 18.19
CA HIS A 286 -15.26 -17.34 17.05
C HIS A 286 -14.61 -17.96 15.82
N ALA A 287 -15.29 -18.96 15.25
CA ALA A 287 -14.84 -19.59 14.01
C ALA A 287 -15.17 -18.68 12.81
N LEU A 288 -14.15 -18.09 12.21
CA LEU A 288 -14.28 -17.18 11.07
C LEU A 288 -13.28 -17.59 9.98
N PRO A 289 -13.69 -18.50 9.08
CA PRO A 289 -12.76 -19.19 8.16
C PRO A 289 -12.08 -18.29 7.15
N GLY A 290 -12.62 -17.10 6.87
CA GLY A 290 -12.06 -16.13 5.94
C GLY A 290 -10.85 -15.36 6.46
N VAL A 291 -10.59 -15.36 7.78
CA VAL A 291 -9.44 -14.64 8.34
C VAL A 291 -8.13 -15.19 7.77
N GLY A 292 -7.34 -14.32 7.17
CA GLY A 292 -6.09 -14.65 6.51
C GLY A 292 -6.22 -15.10 5.05
N LYS A 293 -7.43 -15.41 4.57
CA LYS A 293 -7.68 -15.82 3.17
C LYS A 293 -7.74 -14.61 2.25
N ASN A 294 -7.71 -14.86 0.92
CA ASN A 294 -7.86 -13.83 -0.11
C ASN A 294 -6.71 -12.81 -0.16
N LEU A 295 -5.50 -13.18 0.26
CA LEU A 295 -4.33 -12.31 0.08
C LEU A 295 -4.12 -12.02 -1.40
N GLN A 296 -4.09 -10.75 -1.75
CA GLN A 296 -3.77 -10.25 -3.08
C GLN A 296 -2.64 -9.22 -2.97
N ASP A 297 -1.81 -9.14 -4.01
CA ASP A 297 -0.75 -8.14 -4.13
C ASP A 297 -0.50 -7.86 -5.61
N HIS A 298 0.07 -6.74 -5.94
CA HIS A 298 0.57 -6.48 -7.28
C HIS A 298 1.95 -7.11 -7.46
N TYR A 299 2.15 -7.72 -8.63
CA TYR A 299 3.41 -8.38 -8.97
C TYR A 299 4.02 -7.74 -10.21
N GLU A 300 5.32 -7.48 -10.16
CA GLU A 300 6.01 -6.80 -11.25
C GLU A 300 7.23 -7.58 -11.74
N VAL A 301 7.53 -7.41 -13.04
CA VAL A 301 8.72 -7.97 -13.68
C VAL A 301 9.45 -6.86 -14.44
N PRO A 302 10.77 -6.67 -14.21
CA PRO A 302 11.56 -5.65 -14.87
C PRO A 302 12.12 -6.08 -16.22
N VAL A 303 12.25 -5.13 -17.13
CA VAL A 303 13.19 -5.16 -18.26
C VAL A 303 14.18 -4.03 -18.07
N VAL A 304 15.47 -4.34 -18.12
CA VAL A 304 16.53 -3.36 -17.84
C VAL A 304 17.42 -3.20 -19.06
N ALA A 305 17.74 -1.96 -19.39
CA ALA A 305 18.69 -1.63 -20.45
C ALA A 305 19.74 -0.64 -19.96
N SER A 306 20.97 -0.78 -20.46
CA SER A 306 22.00 0.25 -20.33
C SER A 306 21.70 1.44 -21.23
N THR A 307 22.23 2.61 -20.89
CA THR A 307 22.08 3.83 -21.70
C THR A 307 23.41 4.32 -22.23
N ARG A 308 23.36 5.01 -23.39
CA ARG A 308 24.56 5.55 -24.07
C ARG A 308 25.18 6.76 -23.35
N GLY A 309 24.56 7.21 -22.27
CA GLY A 309 25.02 8.33 -21.46
C GLY A 309 24.26 8.45 -20.16
N ALA A 310 24.66 9.38 -19.30
CA ALA A 310 24.11 9.62 -17.97
C ALA A 310 22.79 10.41 -18.05
N PHE A 311 21.72 9.78 -18.51
CA PHE A 311 20.38 10.38 -18.64
C PHE A 311 19.51 10.20 -17.38
N GLY A 312 19.96 9.38 -16.43
CA GLY A 312 19.25 9.04 -15.21
C GLY A 312 19.95 9.52 -13.94
N TYR A 313 19.78 8.74 -12.85
CA TYR A 313 20.23 9.15 -11.51
C TYR A 313 21.42 8.36 -10.97
N TYR A 314 22.00 7.45 -11.75
CA TYR A 314 23.17 6.71 -11.31
C TYR A 314 24.31 7.64 -10.91
N GLY A 315 24.91 7.40 -9.76
CA GLY A 315 26.02 8.21 -9.24
C GLY A 315 25.65 9.58 -8.66
N GLN A 316 24.36 9.99 -8.72
CA GLN A 316 23.92 11.27 -8.13
C GLN A 316 23.88 11.23 -6.58
N ASP A 317 23.98 10.06 -5.98
CA ASP A 317 23.94 9.82 -4.52
C ASP A 317 25.33 9.70 -3.87
N ARG A 318 26.41 10.00 -4.63
CA ARG A 318 27.80 9.89 -4.15
C ARG A 318 28.70 10.98 -4.70
N GLY A 319 29.80 11.26 -3.97
CA GLY A 319 30.83 12.22 -4.36
C GLY A 319 30.31 13.64 -4.58
N TRP A 320 30.94 14.34 -5.52
CA TRP A 320 30.59 15.73 -5.84
C TRP A 320 29.17 15.93 -6.39
N PRO A 321 28.63 15.05 -7.27
CA PRO A 321 27.22 15.13 -7.69
C PRO A 321 26.24 15.15 -6.52
N MET A 322 26.43 14.32 -5.48
CA MET A 322 25.60 14.31 -4.29
C MET A 322 25.65 15.64 -3.54
N VAL A 323 26.84 16.23 -3.37
CA VAL A 323 27.00 17.54 -2.70
C VAL A 323 26.27 18.62 -3.48
N LYS A 324 26.46 18.66 -4.82
CA LYS A 324 25.79 19.62 -5.71
C LYS A 324 24.26 19.47 -5.64
N ALA A 325 23.74 18.24 -5.75
CA ALA A 325 22.32 17.96 -5.67
C ALA A 325 21.73 18.34 -4.30
N GLY A 326 22.46 18.06 -3.22
CA GLY A 326 22.09 18.45 -1.86
C GLY A 326 22.03 19.96 -1.66
N LEU A 327 23.02 20.70 -2.13
CA LEU A 327 23.02 22.18 -2.09
C LEU A 327 21.89 22.76 -2.94
N GLN A 328 21.65 22.23 -4.13
CA GLN A 328 20.55 22.64 -5.00
C GLN A 328 19.20 22.43 -4.31
N TYR A 329 19.02 21.30 -3.65
CA TYR A 329 17.80 21.03 -2.88
C TYR A 329 17.64 21.98 -1.69
N LEU A 330 18.69 22.18 -0.91
CA LEU A 330 18.62 23.03 0.29
C LEU A 330 18.31 24.49 -0.06
N LEU A 331 18.94 25.02 -1.10
CA LEU A 331 18.84 26.44 -1.47
C LEU A 331 17.64 26.74 -2.38
N PHE A 332 17.30 25.83 -3.30
CA PHE A 332 16.35 26.12 -4.38
C PHE A 332 15.15 25.15 -4.43
N LYS A 333 15.10 24.15 -3.55
CA LYS A 333 14.03 23.11 -3.56
C LYS A 333 13.82 22.47 -4.94
N SER A 334 14.91 22.19 -5.64
CA SER A 334 14.92 21.69 -7.02
C SER A 334 16.01 20.62 -7.22
N GLY A 335 16.01 19.99 -8.40
CA GLY A 335 17.02 19.01 -8.78
C GLY A 335 16.72 17.58 -8.33
N PRO A 336 17.69 16.66 -8.47
CA PRO A 336 17.48 15.21 -8.31
C PRO A 336 16.98 14.75 -6.95
N VAL A 337 17.21 15.53 -5.88
CA VAL A 337 16.70 15.19 -4.54
C VAL A 337 15.17 15.32 -4.45
N THR A 338 14.55 16.11 -5.34
CA THR A 338 13.10 16.35 -5.37
C THR A 338 12.30 15.31 -6.16
N THR A 339 12.95 14.25 -6.64
CA THR A 339 12.29 13.14 -7.33
C THR A 339 12.43 11.83 -6.55
N THR A 340 11.45 10.95 -6.73
CA THR A 340 11.50 9.59 -6.21
C THR A 340 12.20 8.62 -7.16
N GLY A 341 12.48 9.05 -8.41
CA GLY A 341 12.89 8.15 -9.48
C GLY A 341 11.73 7.35 -10.10
N VAL A 342 10.56 7.32 -9.48
CA VAL A 342 9.32 6.75 -10.04
C VAL A 342 8.45 7.94 -10.44
N GLU A 343 8.64 8.42 -11.67
CA GLU A 343 8.16 9.73 -12.12
C GLU A 343 6.96 9.66 -13.05
N THR A 344 6.90 8.58 -13.83
CA THR A 344 5.95 8.38 -14.91
C THR A 344 5.41 6.97 -14.88
N CYS A 345 4.15 6.83 -15.27
CA CYS A 345 3.58 5.52 -15.50
C CYS A 345 2.60 5.53 -16.67
N ALA A 346 2.20 4.33 -17.06
CA ALA A 346 1.10 4.10 -17.99
C ALA A 346 0.19 3.01 -17.43
N PHE A 347 -1.11 3.19 -17.66
CA PHE A 347 -2.14 2.21 -17.35
C PHE A 347 -2.83 1.80 -18.65
N PHE A 348 -2.79 0.52 -18.98
CA PHE A 348 -3.35 -0.01 -20.21
C PHE A 348 -3.51 -1.53 -20.14
N ASP A 349 -4.26 -2.10 -21.09
CA ASP A 349 -4.18 -3.54 -21.37
C ASP A 349 -3.27 -3.72 -22.60
N PRO A 350 -2.19 -4.52 -22.51
CA PRO A 350 -1.24 -4.67 -23.63
C PRO A 350 -1.81 -5.43 -24.83
N LEU A 351 -2.97 -6.06 -24.69
CA LEU A 351 -3.66 -6.77 -25.76
C LEU A 351 -4.77 -5.93 -26.39
N ASP A 352 -5.33 -4.96 -25.64
CA ASP A 352 -6.39 -4.05 -26.12
C ASP A 352 -6.32 -2.73 -25.35
N PHE A 353 -5.79 -1.68 -25.96
CA PHE A 353 -5.64 -0.36 -25.33
C PHE A 353 -6.97 0.34 -25.00
N THR A 354 -8.10 -0.17 -25.47
CA THR A 354 -9.44 0.35 -25.16
C THR A 354 -10.09 -0.33 -23.96
N ALA A 355 -9.54 -1.47 -23.53
CA ALA A 355 -10.01 -2.22 -22.37
C ALA A 355 -9.60 -1.57 -21.03
N THR A 356 -10.27 -1.99 -19.96
CA THR A 356 -9.84 -1.63 -18.59
C THR A 356 -8.39 -2.06 -18.36
N PRO A 357 -7.53 -1.18 -17.82
CA PRO A 357 -6.12 -1.50 -17.62
C PRO A 357 -5.90 -2.76 -16.80
N THR A 358 -5.01 -3.60 -17.27
CA THR A 358 -4.54 -4.81 -16.57
C THR A 358 -3.09 -4.71 -16.16
N ILE A 359 -2.36 -3.74 -16.73
CA ILE A 359 -0.96 -3.47 -16.44
C ILE A 359 -0.79 -2.00 -16.04
N GLN A 360 -0.02 -1.79 -14.97
CA GLN A 360 0.66 -0.53 -14.69
C GLN A 360 2.11 -0.70 -15.13
N MET A 361 2.59 0.18 -16.01
CA MET A 361 3.98 0.16 -16.46
C MET A 361 4.65 1.46 -16.05
N PHE A 362 5.82 1.40 -15.42
CA PHE A 362 6.53 2.59 -14.99
C PHE A 362 8.03 2.52 -15.30
N CYS A 363 8.61 3.69 -15.49
CA CYS A 363 10.03 3.87 -15.83
C CYS A 363 10.80 4.32 -14.59
N VAL A 364 11.89 3.62 -14.28
CA VAL A 364 12.89 4.04 -13.29
C VAL A 364 14.16 4.39 -14.04
N PRO A 365 14.62 5.66 -13.98
CA PRO A 365 15.77 6.13 -14.77
C PRO A 365 17.11 5.76 -14.12
N THR A 366 17.30 4.49 -13.90
CA THR A 366 18.55 3.84 -13.44
C THR A 366 18.43 2.33 -13.65
N VAL A 367 19.53 1.61 -13.58
CA VAL A 367 19.50 0.16 -13.38
C VAL A 367 18.96 -0.09 -11.97
N TYR A 368 17.74 -0.58 -11.90
CA TYR A 368 17.06 -0.89 -10.63
C TYR A 368 16.61 -2.35 -10.62
N LEU A 369 17.25 -3.13 -9.79
CA LEU A 369 16.84 -4.48 -9.45
C LEU A 369 16.65 -4.54 -7.93
N ASP A 370 15.62 -5.23 -7.49
CA ASP A 370 15.34 -5.39 -6.07
C ASP A 370 16.31 -6.40 -5.43
N ARG A 371 16.33 -6.46 -4.10
CA ARG A 371 17.21 -7.32 -3.30
C ARG A 371 17.21 -8.78 -3.73
N ASP A 372 16.04 -9.28 -4.16
CA ASP A 372 15.87 -10.69 -4.56
C ASP A 372 16.32 -10.97 -5.99
N VAL A 373 16.68 -9.90 -6.73
CA VAL A 373 16.92 -9.96 -8.15
C VAL A 373 18.39 -9.65 -8.42
N MET A 374 19.17 -10.70 -8.56
CA MET A 374 20.59 -10.60 -8.96
C MET A 374 20.72 -10.77 -10.47
N GLY A 375 21.58 -10.00 -11.12
CA GLY A 375 21.89 -10.24 -12.54
C GLY A 375 22.26 -9.02 -13.38
N ALA A 376 22.27 -7.81 -12.80
CA ALA A 376 22.84 -6.64 -13.46
C ALA A 376 23.61 -5.79 -12.45
N ASP A 377 24.76 -5.29 -12.83
CA ASP A 377 25.55 -4.35 -12.04
C ASP A 377 24.90 -2.95 -12.08
N PRO A 378 24.97 -2.19 -10.97
CA PRO A 378 24.52 -0.80 -10.95
C PRO A 378 25.23 0.03 -12.01
N GLY A 379 24.49 0.82 -12.78
CA GLY A 379 25.05 1.61 -13.88
C GLY A 379 24.07 2.62 -14.45
N ASP A 380 24.56 3.39 -15.44
CA ASP A 380 23.70 4.21 -16.26
C ASP A 380 22.75 3.33 -17.08
N GLY A 381 21.46 3.48 -16.85
CA GLY A 381 20.46 2.64 -17.48
C GLY A 381 19.04 3.09 -17.20
N VAL A 382 18.13 2.29 -17.67
CA VAL A 382 16.68 2.44 -17.48
C VAL A 382 16.06 1.09 -17.15
N THR A 383 15.18 1.09 -16.18
CA THR A 383 14.36 -0.07 -15.84
C THR A 383 12.91 0.23 -16.17
N VAL A 384 12.27 -0.61 -16.98
CA VAL A 384 10.84 -0.58 -17.25
C VAL A 384 10.20 -1.74 -16.51
N ASN A 385 9.40 -1.43 -15.51
CA ASN A 385 8.66 -2.42 -14.74
C ASN A 385 7.26 -2.58 -15.30
N SER A 386 6.84 -3.83 -15.51
CA SER A 386 5.47 -4.20 -15.84
C SER A 386 4.81 -4.85 -14.63
N LEU A 387 3.79 -4.22 -14.08
CA LEU A 387 3.11 -4.59 -12.86
C LEU A 387 1.68 -5.05 -13.20
N LEU A 388 1.34 -6.30 -12.81
CA LEU A 388 0.01 -6.87 -12.98
C LEU A 388 -0.96 -6.22 -11.96
N LEU A 389 -2.02 -5.55 -12.45
CA LEU A 389 -2.97 -4.81 -11.63
C LEU A 389 -4.07 -5.68 -11.02
N ARG A 390 -4.54 -6.69 -11.75
CA ARG A 390 -5.71 -7.49 -11.36
C ARG A 390 -5.36 -8.98 -11.33
N PRO A 391 -4.55 -9.43 -10.35
CA PRO A 391 -4.23 -10.84 -10.21
C PRO A 391 -5.50 -11.63 -9.90
N LYS A 392 -5.63 -12.81 -10.52
CA LYS A 392 -6.72 -13.75 -10.25
C LYS A 392 -6.35 -14.76 -9.16
N ALA A 393 -5.06 -15.04 -8.99
CA ALA A 393 -4.59 -15.86 -7.90
C ALA A 393 -4.76 -15.12 -6.58
N THR A 394 -5.23 -15.84 -5.57
CA THR A 394 -5.32 -15.36 -4.19
C THR A 394 -4.55 -16.29 -3.27
N GLY A 395 -3.80 -15.69 -2.37
CA GLY A 395 -3.02 -16.38 -1.37
C GLY A 395 -3.64 -16.33 0.03
N GLU A 396 -2.83 -16.58 1.02
CA GLU A 396 -3.26 -16.55 2.41
C GLU A 396 -2.15 -16.14 3.39
N VAL A 397 -2.58 -15.68 4.56
CA VAL A 397 -1.74 -15.43 5.74
C VAL A 397 -2.19 -16.36 6.86
N THR A 398 -1.25 -17.12 7.42
CA THR A 398 -1.54 -18.07 8.50
C THR A 398 -0.60 -17.85 9.68
N LEU A 399 -0.90 -18.47 10.82
CA LEU A 399 -0.01 -18.45 11.98
C LEU A 399 1.17 -19.41 11.76
N ARG A 400 2.36 -18.99 12.17
CA ARG A 400 3.52 -19.88 12.32
C ARG A 400 3.46 -20.64 13.65
N ASP A 401 3.02 -19.95 14.69
CA ASP A 401 2.83 -20.46 16.05
C ASP A 401 1.91 -19.50 16.83
N ASN A 402 1.74 -19.71 18.13
CA ASN A 402 0.93 -18.85 19.01
C ASN A 402 1.71 -17.70 19.65
N ASN A 403 2.94 -17.41 19.21
CA ASN A 403 3.74 -16.31 19.74
C ASN A 403 3.52 -15.03 18.91
N ALA A 404 3.07 -13.97 19.54
CA ALA A 404 2.83 -12.69 18.89
C ALA A 404 4.10 -12.07 18.26
N SER A 405 5.30 -12.45 18.71
CA SER A 405 6.55 -11.96 18.13
C SER A 405 6.97 -12.70 16.86
N SER A 406 6.44 -13.90 16.60
CA SER A 406 6.73 -14.66 15.39
C SER A 406 6.12 -13.98 14.16
N LEU A 407 6.82 -14.00 13.04
CA LEU A 407 6.28 -13.52 11.78
C LEU A 407 5.21 -14.50 11.25
N PRO A 408 4.13 -14.02 10.62
CA PRO A 408 3.15 -14.90 10.02
C PRO A 408 3.75 -15.71 8.86
N VAL A 409 3.09 -16.78 8.51
CA VAL A 409 3.34 -17.53 7.27
C VAL A 409 2.58 -16.82 6.16
N ILE A 410 3.25 -16.53 5.05
CA ILE A 410 2.68 -15.78 3.92
C ILE A 410 2.80 -16.65 2.67
N ASP A 411 1.68 -17.08 2.13
CA ASP A 411 1.60 -17.75 0.84
C ASP A 411 0.89 -16.83 -0.15
N THR A 412 1.61 -16.32 -1.13
CA THR A 412 1.08 -15.32 -2.08
C THR A 412 0.46 -15.95 -3.31
N GLN A 413 0.71 -17.22 -3.61
CA GLN A 413 0.22 -17.91 -4.82
C GLN A 413 0.54 -17.18 -6.14
N ILE A 414 1.69 -16.49 -6.21
CA ILE A 414 2.11 -15.75 -7.41
C ILE A 414 2.10 -16.67 -8.61
N PHE A 415 1.39 -16.28 -9.70
CA PHE A 415 1.15 -17.11 -10.89
C PHE A 415 0.43 -18.44 -10.61
N GLY A 416 -0.32 -18.52 -9.52
CA GLY A 416 -1.20 -19.64 -9.23
C GLY A 416 -2.39 -19.76 -10.18
N HIS A 417 -2.71 -18.67 -10.89
CA HIS A 417 -3.68 -18.65 -11.98
C HIS A 417 -2.96 -18.44 -13.33
N PRO A 418 -3.26 -19.22 -14.39
CA PRO A 418 -2.55 -19.12 -15.67
C PRO A 418 -2.67 -17.76 -16.36
N ASP A 419 -3.81 -17.05 -16.21
CA ASP A 419 -4.00 -15.73 -16.78
C ASP A 419 -3.03 -14.69 -16.23
N ASP A 420 -2.61 -14.83 -14.96
CA ASP A 420 -1.69 -13.88 -14.32
C ASP A 420 -0.31 -13.91 -15.00
N LEU A 421 0.18 -15.11 -15.29
CA LEU A 421 1.42 -15.26 -16.04
C LEU A 421 1.25 -14.79 -17.49
N ALA A 422 0.15 -15.14 -18.16
CA ALA A 422 -0.09 -14.74 -19.56
C ALA A 422 -0.10 -13.20 -19.70
N ARG A 423 -0.78 -12.48 -18.79
CA ARG A 423 -0.81 -11.00 -18.79
C ARG A 423 0.55 -10.41 -18.44
N THR A 424 1.28 -11.01 -17.50
CA THR A 424 2.65 -10.60 -17.16
C THR A 424 3.58 -10.75 -18.37
N LEU A 425 3.48 -11.84 -19.13
CA LEU A 425 4.24 -12.04 -20.37
C LEU A 425 3.90 -10.99 -21.44
N ALA A 426 2.63 -10.65 -21.60
CA ALA A 426 2.22 -9.60 -22.53
C ALA A 426 2.80 -8.23 -22.12
N GLY A 427 2.71 -7.86 -20.83
CA GLY A 427 3.32 -6.64 -20.29
C GLY A 427 4.83 -6.61 -20.45
N PHE A 428 5.51 -7.72 -20.19
CA PHE A 428 6.96 -7.87 -20.39
C PHE A 428 7.37 -7.65 -21.85
N ARG A 429 6.67 -8.27 -22.82
CA ARG A 429 6.92 -8.06 -24.25
C ARG A 429 6.70 -6.60 -24.65
N PHE A 430 5.66 -5.99 -24.12
CA PHE A 430 5.39 -4.58 -24.40
C PHE A 430 6.48 -3.66 -23.81
N ALA A 431 7.02 -3.95 -22.63
CA ALA A 431 8.16 -3.22 -22.07
C ALA A 431 9.38 -3.27 -22.99
N ARG A 432 9.66 -4.41 -23.64
CA ARG A 432 10.70 -4.52 -24.69
C ARG A 432 10.40 -3.65 -25.93
N GLN A 433 9.13 -3.64 -26.36
CA GLN A 433 8.73 -2.76 -27.47
C GLN A 433 8.97 -1.28 -27.13
N VAL A 434 8.67 -0.87 -25.90
CA VAL A 434 8.94 0.50 -25.42
C VAL A 434 10.44 0.81 -25.55
N LEU A 435 11.32 -0.05 -25.04
CA LEU A 435 12.77 0.18 -25.11
C LEU A 435 13.32 0.16 -26.55
N ALA A 436 12.61 -0.49 -27.49
CA ALA A 436 12.98 -0.56 -28.91
C ALA A 436 12.41 0.57 -29.78
N ALA A 437 11.46 1.37 -29.25
CA ALA A 437 10.80 2.43 -29.99
C ALA A 437 11.41 3.83 -29.71
N ALA A 438 11.35 4.74 -30.71
CA ALA A 438 11.78 6.11 -30.54
C ALA A 438 10.76 6.89 -29.68
N PRO A 439 11.22 7.92 -28.92
CA PRO A 439 12.59 8.40 -28.81
C PRO A 439 13.47 7.69 -27.76
N ILE A 440 12.94 6.82 -26.87
CA ILE A 440 13.74 6.21 -25.80
C ILE A 440 14.85 5.30 -26.37
N ARG A 441 14.62 4.65 -27.51
CA ARG A 441 15.60 3.83 -28.24
C ARG A 441 16.90 4.56 -28.56
N GLU A 442 16.84 5.86 -28.80
CA GLU A 442 18.01 6.69 -29.10
C GLU A 442 18.93 6.83 -27.89
N MET A 443 18.38 6.74 -26.69
CA MET A 443 19.10 6.83 -25.42
C MET A 443 19.59 5.48 -24.90
N VAL A 444 18.92 4.39 -25.29
CA VAL A 444 19.23 3.01 -24.90
C VAL A 444 20.40 2.46 -25.70
N ASP A 445 21.34 1.81 -25.03
CA ASP A 445 22.44 1.09 -25.68
C ASP A 445 22.01 -0.35 -25.98
N GLN A 446 21.85 -1.17 -24.94
CA GLN A 446 21.46 -2.58 -25.06
C GLN A 446 20.60 -3.02 -23.88
N GLU A 447 19.73 -4.03 -24.11
CA GLU A 447 19.07 -4.72 -23.02
C GLU A 447 20.11 -5.56 -22.26
N ILE A 448 20.21 -5.33 -20.95
CA ILE A 448 21.17 -6.05 -20.08
C ILE A 448 20.48 -7.07 -19.18
N PHE A 449 19.14 -7.01 -19.07
CA PHE A 449 18.39 -7.92 -18.23
C PHE A 449 16.92 -8.06 -18.72
N PRO A 450 16.48 -9.27 -19.08
CA PRO A 450 17.19 -10.57 -19.06
C PRO A 450 18.32 -10.72 -20.07
N GLY A 451 18.43 -9.86 -21.05
CA GLY A 451 19.32 -9.95 -22.20
C GLY A 451 18.55 -10.30 -23.48
N ALA A 452 19.04 -9.77 -24.61
CA ALA A 452 18.36 -9.86 -25.90
C ALA A 452 18.21 -11.31 -26.44
N GLU A 453 18.99 -12.25 -25.92
CA GLU A 453 18.96 -13.68 -26.28
C GLU A 453 17.73 -14.43 -25.69
N VAL A 454 17.09 -13.89 -24.67
CA VAL A 454 15.89 -14.51 -24.04
C VAL A 454 14.66 -14.17 -24.88
N THR A 455 14.37 -14.95 -25.91
CA THR A 455 13.34 -14.62 -26.91
C THR A 455 12.17 -15.59 -26.97
N SER A 456 12.37 -16.89 -26.66
CA SER A 456 11.29 -17.87 -26.69
C SER A 456 10.30 -17.66 -25.54
N ASP A 457 9.03 -18.04 -25.72
CA ASP A 457 7.99 -17.93 -24.70
C ASP A 457 8.35 -18.69 -23.43
N ASP A 458 8.97 -19.87 -23.55
CA ASP A 458 9.43 -20.65 -22.41
C ASP A 458 10.57 -19.94 -21.66
N ALA A 459 11.53 -19.34 -22.37
CA ALA A 459 12.63 -18.61 -21.76
C ALA A 459 12.15 -17.33 -21.05
N ILE A 460 11.21 -16.59 -21.66
CA ILE A 460 10.60 -15.41 -21.05
C ILE A 460 9.75 -15.82 -19.84
N SER A 461 8.96 -16.90 -19.93
CA SER A 461 8.19 -17.43 -18.80
C SER A 461 9.10 -17.84 -17.65
N ALA A 462 10.17 -18.57 -17.93
CA ALA A 462 11.16 -18.95 -16.92
C ALA A 462 11.83 -17.73 -16.27
N HIS A 463 12.12 -16.69 -17.07
CA HIS A 463 12.62 -15.41 -16.56
C HIS A 463 11.61 -14.73 -15.65
N CYS A 464 10.34 -14.56 -16.06
CA CYS A 464 9.30 -13.96 -15.24
C CYS A 464 9.13 -14.69 -13.89
N ARG A 465 9.11 -16.03 -13.89
CA ARG A 465 9.02 -16.83 -12.65
C ARG A 465 10.24 -16.63 -11.73
N ARG A 466 11.42 -16.46 -12.29
CA ARG A 466 12.65 -16.22 -11.53
C ARG A 466 12.70 -14.81 -10.95
N MET A 467 12.10 -13.80 -11.63
CA MET A 467 12.35 -12.39 -11.35
C MET A 467 11.14 -11.64 -10.78
N VAL A 468 9.96 -12.26 -10.81
CA VAL A 468 8.76 -11.61 -10.26
C VAL A 468 8.95 -11.25 -8.80
N LYS A 469 8.51 -10.04 -8.45
CA LYS A 469 8.55 -9.50 -7.09
C LYS A 469 7.25 -8.78 -6.75
N THR A 470 7.06 -8.48 -5.48
CA THR A 470 5.92 -7.71 -4.98
C THR A 470 6.00 -6.25 -5.44
N GLY A 471 4.84 -5.62 -5.68
CA GLY A 471 4.67 -4.17 -5.76
C GLY A 471 4.46 -3.49 -4.39
N TYR A 472 4.52 -4.27 -3.30
CA TYR A 472 4.35 -3.81 -1.90
C TYR A 472 2.92 -3.35 -1.56
N HIS A 473 1.91 -3.98 -2.18
CA HIS A 473 0.51 -3.62 -2.05
C HIS A 473 -0.38 -4.76 -1.49
N PRO A 474 0.00 -5.48 -0.41
CA PRO A 474 -0.80 -6.58 0.11
C PRO A 474 -2.14 -6.10 0.64
N VAL A 475 -3.23 -6.80 0.26
CA VAL A 475 -4.62 -6.49 0.65
C VAL A 475 -5.44 -7.77 0.86
N GLY A 476 -6.66 -7.64 1.35
CA GLY A 476 -7.74 -8.61 1.19
C GLY A 476 -7.87 -9.67 2.27
N THR A 477 -6.96 -9.76 3.22
CA THR A 477 -6.84 -10.86 4.20
C THR A 477 -7.88 -10.85 5.33
N CYS A 478 -8.70 -9.80 5.40
CA CYS A 478 -9.87 -9.68 6.29
C CYS A 478 -11.00 -9.02 5.50
N ARG A 479 -11.29 -9.52 4.29
CA ARG A 479 -12.15 -8.82 3.35
C ARG A 479 -13.58 -8.64 3.87
N MET A 480 -14.20 -7.52 3.51
CA MET A 480 -15.65 -7.34 3.62
C MET A 480 -16.35 -8.17 2.52
N GLY A 481 -17.61 -8.50 2.71
CA GLY A 481 -18.40 -9.24 1.72
C GLY A 481 -19.85 -9.36 2.11
N HIS A 482 -20.65 -9.96 1.23
CA HIS A 482 -22.07 -10.21 1.45
C HIS A 482 -22.31 -11.15 2.65
N ASP A 483 -23.43 -11.02 3.33
CA ASP A 483 -23.73 -11.79 4.54
C ASP A 483 -23.76 -13.31 4.29
N ASP A 484 -24.15 -13.76 3.09
CA ASP A 484 -24.14 -15.17 2.70
C ASP A 484 -22.74 -15.69 2.31
N ASP A 485 -21.73 -14.84 2.24
CA ASP A 485 -20.37 -15.25 1.92
C ASP A 485 -19.67 -15.83 3.17
N PRO A 486 -19.39 -17.13 3.22
CA PRO A 486 -18.80 -17.77 4.39
C PRO A 486 -17.34 -17.37 4.61
N LEU A 487 -16.68 -16.76 3.62
CA LEU A 487 -15.30 -16.28 3.70
C LEU A 487 -15.22 -14.76 3.94
N ALA A 488 -16.33 -14.05 4.04
CA ALA A 488 -16.29 -12.64 4.44
C ALA A 488 -15.99 -12.54 5.94
N VAL A 489 -15.00 -11.71 6.27
CA VAL A 489 -14.55 -11.44 7.64
C VAL A 489 -15.30 -10.26 8.23
N LEU A 490 -15.64 -9.29 7.40
CA LEU A 490 -16.25 -8.03 7.82
C LEU A 490 -17.63 -7.85 7.20
N HIS A 491 -18.48 -7.15 7.93
CA HIS A 491 -19.66 -6.50 7.38
C HIS A 491 -19.26 -5.29 6.51
N ASP A 492 -20.21 -4.72 5.83
CA ASP A 492 -20.04 -3.54 4.99
C ASP A 492 -19.62 -2.28 5.77
N ASP A 493 -19.91 -2.22 7.06
CA ASP A 493 -19.48 -1.16 7.98
C ASP A 493 -18.13 -1.44 8.67
N LEU A 494 -17.42 -2.46 8.20
CA LEU A 494 -16.10 -2.89 8.67
C LEU A 494 -16.07 -3.51 10.07
N ARG A 495 -17.21 -3.83 10.67
CA ARG A 495 -17.25 -4.62 11.91
C ARG A 495 -16.90 -6.08 11.63
N VAL A 496 -16.12 -6.68 12.54
CA VAL A 496 -15.79 -8.10 12.48
C VAL A 496 -17.04 -8.94 12.76
N ARG A 497 -17.33 -9.87 11.88
CA ARG A 497 -18.52 -10.73 12.00
C ARG A 497 -18.49 -11.58 13.27
N GLY A 498 -19.63 -11.69 13.92
CA GLY A 498 -19.84 -12.57 15.09
C GLY A 498 -19.24 -12.05 16.40
N VAL A 499 -18.60 -10.88 16.40
CA VAL A 499 -18.08 -10.22 17.61
C VAL A 499 -18.50 -8.77 17.65
N GLN A 500 -18.60 -8.20 18.85
CA GLN A 500 -19.03 -6.84 19.06
C GLN A 500 -17.85 -5.92 19.38
N ARG A 501 -17.96 -4.62 19.06
CA ARG A 501 -16.98 -3.58 19.37
C ARG A 501 -15.59 -3.84 18.82
N LEU A 502 -15.51 -4.53 17.67
CA LEU A 502 -14.26 -4.80 16.96
C LEU A 502 -14.44 -4.47 15.48
N ARG A 503 -13.56 -3.63 14.95
CA ARG A 503 -13.47 -3.28 13.52
C ARG A 503 -12.08 -3.53 12.96
N VAL A 504 -12.03 -3.69 11.63
CA VAL A 504 -10.78 -3.69 10.87
C VAL A 504 -10.82 -2.54 9.88
N VAL A 505 -9.83 -1.66 9.97
CA VAL A 505 -9.72 -0.49 9.09
C VAL A 505 -8.29 -0.40 8.56
N ASP A 506 -7.97 -1.18 7.56
CA ASP A 506 -6.71 -1.14 6.80
C ASP A 506 -6.89 -1.87 5.46
N ALA A 507 -5.81 -2.06 4.71
CA ALA A 507 -5.85 -2.70 3.39
C ALA A 507 -6.40 -4.13 3.40
N SER A 508 -6.42 -4.83 4.55
CA SER A 508 -6.96 -6.19 4.65
C SER A 508 -8.45 -6.27 4.38
N MET A 509 -9.19 -5.14 4.53
CA MET A 509 -10.64 -5.10 4.33
C MET A 509 -11.09 -5.23 2.87
N MET A 510 -10.22 -4.96 1.91
CA MET A 510 -10.56 -4.89 0.49
C MET A 510 -11.02 -6.24 -0.04
N PRO A 511 -12.19 -6.35 -0.71
CA PRO A 511 -12.61 -7.58 -1.39
C PRO A 511 -11.66 -7.94 -2.53
N ASN A 512 -11.30 -6.95 -3.35
CA ASN A 512 -10.35 -7.06 -4.44
C ASN A 512 -9.35 -5.91 -4.38
N ILE A 513 -8.12 -6.16 -4.85
CA ILE A 513 -7.09 -5.14 -4.97
C ILE A 513 -7.50 -4.10 -6.02
N ILE A 514 -7.21 -2.83 -5.77
CA ILE A 514 -7.52 -1.73 -6.69
C ILE A 514 -6.46 -1.61 -7.80
N SER A 515 -6.82 -1.01 -8.93
CA SER A 515 -5.91 -0.80 -10.07
C SER A 515 -4.95 0.36 -9.85
N GLY A 516 -3.96 0.17 -8.98
CA GLY A 516 -2.93 1.18 -8.67
C GLY A 516 -2.35 1.05 -7.25
N ASN A 517 -1.49 1.99 -6.89
CA ASN A 517 -0.87 2.05 -5.57
C ASN A 517 -1.93 2.25 -4.47
N THR A 518 -1.90 1.46 -3.42
CA THR A 518 -3.03 1.31 -2.47
C THR A 518 -3.11 2.40 -1.40
N ASN A 519 -2.05 3.19 -1.17
CA ASN A 519 -1.98 4.07 0.01
C ASN A 519 -3.08 5.15 0.04
N ALA A 520 -3.37 5.81 -1.10
CA ALA A 520 -4.41 6.86 -1.14
C ALA A 520 -5.80 6.28 -0.86
N VAL A 521 -6.07 5.06 -1.36
CA VAL A 521 -7.34 4.36 -1.11
C VAL A 521 -7.48 3.96 0.34
N VAL A 522 -6.42 3.44 0.96
CA VAL A 522 -6.40 3.14 2.40
C VAL A 522 -6.68 4.40 3.24
N MET A 523 -6.15 5.55 2.82
CA MET A 523 -6.42 6.83 3.51
C MET A 523 -7.91 7.24 3.38
N ALA A 524 -8.49 7.15 2.19
CA ALA A 524 -9.90 7.50 1.96
C ALA A 524 -10.85 6.54 2.68
N VAL A 525 -10.55 5.23 2.65
CA VAL A 525 -11.28 4.21 3.42
C VAL A 525 -11.22 4.49 4.92
N ALA A 526 -10.06 4.82 5.46
CA ALA A 526 -9.89 5.16 6.87
C ALA A 526 -10.67 6.42 7.26
N HIS A 527 -10.68 7.42 6.37
CA HIS A 527 -11.47 8.65 6.56
C HIS A 527 -12.97 8.34 6.61
N ARG A 528 -13.45 7.50 5.68
CA ARG A 528 -14.84 7.05 5.68
C ARG A 528 -15.19 6.18 6.90
N ALA A 529 -14.31 5.24 7.24
CA ALA A 529 -14.51 4.36 8.39
C ALA A 529 -14.66 5.13 9.71
N ALA A 530 -13.88 6.19 9.90
CA ALA A 530 -14.03 7.05 11.05
C ALA A 530 -15.42 7.73 11.09
N GLU A 531 -15.97 8.13 9.95
CA GLU A 531 -17.34 8.65 9.86
C GLU A 531 -18.38 7.58 10.26
N LEU A 532 -18.23 6.35 9.75
CA LEU A 532 -19.12 5.23 10.12
C LEU A 532 -19.08 4.93 11.62
N VAL A 533 -17.88 4.97 12.23
CA VAL A 533 -17.72 4.81 13.69
C VAL A 533 -18.45 5.95 14.44
N LEU A 534 -18.34 7.19 14.00
CA LEU A 534 -18.98 8.33 14.64
C LEU A 534 -20.51 8.28 14.49
N GLN A 535 -21.01 7.86 13.34
CA GLN A 535 -22.45 7.74 13.07
C GLN A 535 -23.09 6.62 13.92
N SER A 536 -22.43 5.47 14.10
CA SER A 536 -22.97 4.38 14.93
C SER A 536 -23.21 4.80 16.38
N GLN A 537 -22.41 5.71 16.92
CA GLN A 537 -22.56 6.23 18.28
C GLN A 537 -23.78 7.13 18.45
N ILE A 538 -24.16 7.88 17.42
CA ILE A 538 -25.34 8.75 17.48
C ILE A 538 -26.60 7.88 17.55
N VAL A 539 -26.61 6.73 16.89
CA VAL A 539 -27.74 5.80 16.90
C VAL A 539 -27.87 5.13 18.29
N GLU A 540 -26.77 4.56 18.82
CA GLU A 540 -26.75 3.92 20.14
C GLU A 540 -27.16 4.88 21.26
N HIS A 541 -26.73 6.15 21.20
CA HIS A 541 -27.09 7.16 22.19
C HIS A 541 -28.58 7.53 22.14
N LYS A 542 -29.17 7.57 20.94
CA LYS A 542 -30.60 7.83 20.78
C LYS A 542 -31.45 6.68 21.31
N GLU A 543 -31.08 5.44 21.03
CA GLU A 543 -31.77 4.24 21.55
C GLU A 543 -31.74 4.22 23.08
N ALA A 544 -30.56 4.45 23.70
CA ALA A 544 -30.42 4.50 25.16
C ALA A 544 -31.16 5.64 25.86
N VAL A 545 -31.57 6.69 25.15
CA VAL A 545 -32.34 7.81 25.70
C VAL A 545 -33.86 7.55 25.62
N TYR A 546 -34.28 6.62 24.74
CA TYR A 546 -35.70 6.28 24.55
C TYR A 546 -36.09 4.94 25.26
N GLU A 547 -35.15 4.20 25.84
CA GLU A 547 -35.39 3.11 26.81
C GLU A 547 -35.39 3.68 28.26
#